data_35a2615c47bd15f7eb9607e423094870
#
_entry.id   35a2615c47bd15f7eb9607e423094870
#
_cell.length_a   1.000
_cell.length_b   1.000
_cell.length_c   1.000
_cell.angle_alpha   90.00
_cell.angle_beta   90.00
_cell.angle_gamma   90.00
#
_symmetry.space_group_name_H-M   'P 1'
#
loop_
_entity.id
_entity.type
_entity.pdbx_description
1 polymer ?
#
loop_
_entity_poly.entity_id
_entity_poly.type
_entity_poly.pdbx_seq_one_letter_code
_entity_poly.pdbx_strand_id
1 'polypeptide(L)'
;MGLIKAAMGAADGVMADQWKEFLYCDSLDKDTLAAKGQKRTSSRGRSSNTSGEDNIITKGSVIVVNEGQCMMIVEQGKVVEICAEPGEYIYDSSTEPTVFGGDLASDLKAVFRNMGKRFTFGGDAPKDQRVYYFNTKEIMGNKYGTPQSIQFESMIGPYMLNVNIRCFGEYSYRIANPILFYTNVCSNFDTVYERSEIDSQLKSELLTALQPAFGRIAAKGIRYTQLINYTKDIRNELSEELSEDWGKKRGIEIVSFGVSSVKAEEEDERRIKEIQDSAIMSNPDMRAGRLATATADAMRTAADRKSVV
;
A
#
# COMPACT_ATOMS: atom_id res chain seq x y z
N MET A 1 23.81 16.81 -11.48
CA MET A 1 23.28 17.69 -10.42
C MET A 1 23.31 16.88 -9.14
N GLY A 2 23.55 17.47 -8.00
CA GLY A 2 23.61 16.76 -6.74
C GLY A 2 23.13 17.64 -5.59
N LEU A 3 22.50 17.00 -4.61
CA LEU A 3 22.12 17.62 -3.36
C LEU A 3 23.24 17.48 -2.34
N ILE A 4 23.52 18.54 -1.62
CA ILE A 4 24.48 18.54 -0.50
C ILE A 4 23.66 18.70 0.77
N LYS A 5 23.78 17.71 1.68
CA LYS A 5 23.16 17.79 3.00
C LYS A 5 23.79 18.94 3.78
N ALA A 6 23.00 19.94 4.14
CA ALA A 6 23.45 21.02 4.98
C ALA A 6 23.67 20.50 6.40
N ALA A 7 24.88 20.67 6.94
CA ALA A 7 25.15 20.37 8.34
C ALA A 7 24.28 21.30 9.21
N MET A 8 23.40 20.73 10.03
CA MET A 8 22.68 21.48 11.04
C MET A 8 23.65 21.94 12.12
N GLY A 9 24.14 23.16 11.99
CA GLY A 9 25.01 23.74 13.00
C GLY A 9 25.75 24.96 12.49
N ALA A 10 25.30 26.12 12.83
CA ALA A 10 25.86 27.44 12.60
C ALA A 10 25.07 28.28 11.58
N ALA A 11 23.87 28.57 11.90
CA ALA A 11 23.11 29.58 11.16
C ALA A 11 22.98 30.88 11.98
N ASP A 12 24.09 31.46 12.38
CA ASP A 12 24.08 32.85 12.77
C ASP A 12 24.94 33.62 11.77
N GLY A 13 24.30 34.42 10.91
CA GLY A 13 24.99 35.43 10.11
C GLY A 13 25.00 35.23 8.60
N VAL A 14 24.04 34.55 8.02
CA VAL A 14 23.95 34.52 6.58
C VAL A 14 23.22 35.77 6.09
N MET A 15 23.93 36.66 5.42
CA MET A 15 23.31 37.62 4.52
C MET A 15 22.33 36.87 3.61
N ALA A 16 21.07 37.30 3.65
CA ALA A 16 20.04 36.75 2.78
C ALA A 16 20.44 37.03 1.34
N ASP A 17 20.98 36.02 0.66
CA ASP A 17 21.07 36.04 -0.79
C ASP A 17 19.64 36.16 -1.32
N GLN A 18 19.33 37.29 -1.91
CA GLN A 18 17.98 37.73 -2.30
C GLN A 18 17.30 36.80 -3.32
N TRP A 19 17.96 35.76 -3.77
CA TRP A 19 17.55 34.90 -4.88
C TRP A 19 17.37 33.42 -4.51
N LYS A 20 17.71 33.01 -3.29
CA LYS A 20 17.58 31.61 -2.84
C LYS A 20 16.13 31.29 -2.50
N GLU A 21 15.64 30.23 -3.06
CA GLU A 21 14.30 29.72 -2.81
C GLU A 21 14.34 28.66 -1.71
N PHE A 22 13.22 28.55 -0.98
CA PHE A 22 13.01 27.51 0.00
C PHE A 22 11.85 26.64 -0.49
N LEU A 23 12.18 25.38 -0.88
CA LEU A 23 11.25 24.41 -1.41
C LEU A 23 10.90 23.39 -0.32
N TYR A 24 9.64 23.16 -0.12
CA TYR A 24 9.14 22.24 0.89
C TYR A 24 7.82 21.61 0.47
N CYS A 25 7.39 20.60 1.19
CA CYS A 25 6.05 20.04 1.14
C CYS A 25 5.50 19.94 2.55
N ASP A 26 4.24 20.32 2.74
CA ASP A 26 3.54 20.09 4.00
C ASP A 26 3.40 18.59 4.27
N SER A 27 2.96 18.23 5.46
CA SER A 27 2.74 16.84 5.83
C SER A 27 1.73 16.18 4.88
N LEU A 28 2.17 15.16 4.15
CA LEU A 28 1.29 14.35 3.32
C LEU A 28 0.42 13.48 4.23
N ASP A 29 -0.87 13.60 4.08
CA ASP A 29 -1.83 12.76 4.78
C ASP A 29 -2.01 11.40 4.11
N LYS A 30 -2.92 10.58 4.63
CA LYS A 30 -3.19 9.24 4.09
C LYS A 30 -3.88 9.25 2.72
N ASP A 31 -4.49 10.35 2.33
CA ASP A 31 -5.25 10.46 1.09
C ASP A 31 -4.42 11.13 -0.02
N THR A 32 -3.25 11.70 0.32
CA THR A 32 -2.31 12.30 -0.62
C THR A 32 -1.11 11.38 -0.84
N LEU A 33 -0.97 10.84 -2.06
CA LEU A 33 0.13 9.94 -2.43
C LEU A 33 1.36 10.70 -2.93
N ALA A 34 1.16 11.83 -3.61
CA ALA A 34 2.24 12.70 -4.04
C ALA A 34 1.78 14.15 -4.12
N ALA A 35 2.70 15.09 -3.94
CA ALA A 35 2.43 16.52 -4.06
C ALA A 35 3.59 17.23 -4.76
N LYS A 36 3.29 18.29 -5.50
CA LYS A 36 4.29 19.21 -6.05
C LYS A 36 4.86 20.05 -4.91
N GLY A 37 6.18 20.24 -4.91
CA GLY A 37 6.86 21.08 -3.94
C GLY A 37 6.41 22.53 -4.02
N GLN A 38 6.27 23.15 -2.87
CA GLN A 38 5.87 24.54 -2.73
C GLN A 38 7.09 25.42 -2.47
N LYS A 39 7.10 26.61 -3.07
CA LYS A 39 8.09 27.64 -2.76
C LYS A 39 7.57 28.49 -1.60
N ARG A 40 8.41 28.71 -0.60
CA ARG A 40 8.08 29.57 0.52
C ARG A 40 8.12 31.03 0.07
N THR A 41 6.98 31.64 -0.15
CA THR A 41 6.84 33.08 -0.42
C THR A 41 6.69 33.83 0.89
N SER A 42 7.67 34.69 1.22
CA SER A 42 7.58 35.54 2.40
C SER A 42 6.89 36.87 2.01
N SER A 43 5.68 37.08 2.52
CA SER A 43 4.98 38.38 2.35
C SER A 43 5.55 39.50 3.23
N ARG A 44 6.57 39.27 4.04
CA ARG A 44 7.21 40.24 4.96
C ARG A 44 8.64 40.59 4.56
N GLY A 45 8.85 41.05 3.35
CA GLY A 45 9.88 42.01 3.01
C GLY A 45 11.36 41.63 3.13
N ARG A 46 11.74 40.35 3.10
CA ARG A 46 13.14 39.90 3.07
C ARG A 46 13.52 39.03 1.86
N SER A 47 12.59 38.69 1.02
CA SER A 47 12.84 38.08 -0.28
C SER A 47 12.15 38.97 -1.34
N SER A 48 12.89 39.53 -2.23
CA SER A 48 12.36 40.33 -3.34
C SER A 48 11.93 39.48 -4.54
N ASN A 49 12.01 38.14 -4.41
CA ASN A 49 11.63 37.23 -5.48
C ASN A 49 10.14 36.88 -5.39
N THR A 50 9.28 37.82 -5.78
CA THR A 50 7.82 37.61 -5.92
C THR A 50 7.41 37.15 -7.33
N SER A 51 8.38 37.01 -8.25
CA SER A 51 8.15 36.64 -9.66
C SER A 51 9.02 35.52 -10.16
N GLY A 52 9.49 34.65 -9.27
CA GLY A 52 10.19 33.42 -9.67
C GLY A 52 9.27 32.50 -10.48
N GLU A 53 9.74 32.07 -11.65
CA GLU A 53 9.03 31.08 -12.44
C GLU A 53 8.90 29.79 -11.65
N ASP A 54 7.70 29.22 -11.57
CA ASP A 54 7.38 28.05 -10.73
C ASP A 54 8.22 26.80 -11.06
N ASN A 55 8.81 26.75 -12.25
CA ASN A 55 9.49 25.62 -12.82
C ASN A 55 11.01 25.82 -12.99
N ILE A 56 11.62 26.70 -12.20
CA ILE A 56 13.08 26.88 -12.17
C ILE A 56 13.55 26.81 -10.72
N ILE A 57 14.59 26.02 -10.46
CA ILE A 57 15.24 25.91 -9.15
C ILE A 57 16.57 26.64 -9.23
N THR A 58 16.72 27.73 -8.47
CA THR A 58 17.95 28.51 -8.43
C THR A 58 19.04 27.73 -7.69
N LYS A 59 20.27 27.77 -8.19
CA LYS A 59 21.43 27.21 -7.48
C LYS A 59 21.57 27.82 -6.09
N GLY A 60 21.74 26.97 -5.08
CA GLY A 60 21.79 27.38 -3.69
C GLY A 60 20.43 27.42 -2.98
N SER A 61 19.34 27.12 -3.68
CA SER A 61 18.02 26.95 -3.06
C SER A 61 18.04 25.82 -2.03
N VAL A 62 17.28 25.98 -0.96
CA VAL A 62 17.14 24.98 0.09
C VAL A 62 15.92 24.10 -0.20
N ILE A 63 16.09 22.81 -0.14
CA ILE A 63 15.02 21.83 -0.30
C ILE A 63 14.92 21.02 1.00
N VAL A 64 13.72 20.99 1.58
CA VAL A 64 13.44 20.28 2.82
C VAL A 64 12.73 18.97 2.52
N VAL A 65 13.20 17.90 3.12
CA VAL A 65 12.57 16.57 3.08
C VAL A 65 12.16 16.21 4.51
N ASN A 66 10.87 15.99 4.72
CA ASN A 66 10.34 15.57 6.02
C ASN A 66 10.32 14.05 6.15
N GLU A 67 10.19 13.55 7.40
CA GLU A 67 9.95 12.14 7.68
C GLU A 67 8.72 11.62 6.91
N GLY A 68 8.85 10.44 6.33
CA GLY A 68 7.79 9.81 5.55
C GLY A 68 7.55 10.43 4.18
N GLN A 69 8.49 11.24 3.70
CA GLN A 69 8.48 11.81 2.36
C GLN A 69 9.71 11.37 1.57
N CYS A 70 9.53 11.21 0.27
CA CYS A 70 10.62 11.10 -0.68
C CYS A 70 10.52 12.25 -1.68
N MET A 71 11.56 13.08 -1.73
CA MET A 71 11.66 14.19 -2.67
C MET A 71 12.28 13.72 -3.98
N MET A 72 11.78 14.24 -5.09
CA MET A 72 12.24 13.97 -6.44
C MET A 72 12.33 15.26 -7.25
N ILE A 73 13.46 15.49 -7.91
CA ILE A 73 13.61 16.58 -8.86
C ILE A 73 13.49 16.01 -10.28
N VAL A 74 12.60 16.61 -11.04
CA VAL A 74 12.37 16.28 -12.45
C VAL A 74 12.80 17.46 -13.30
N GLU A 75 13.69 17.22 -14.26
CA GLU A 75 14.17 18.20 -15.20
C GLU A 75 13.81 17.77 -16.62
N GLN A 76 13.07 18.60 -17.34
CA GLN A 76 12.59 18.29 -18.70
C GLN A 76 11.94 16.90 -18.81
N GLY A 77 11.11 16.53 -17.83
CA GLY A 77 10.43 15.23 -17.78
C GLY A 77 11.30 14.06 -17.31
N LYS A 78 12.58 14.28 -16.96
CA LYS A 78 13.47 13.25 -16.44
C LYS A 78 13.71 13.41 -14.95
N VAL A 79 13.67 12.34 -14.20
CA VAL A 79 14.12 12.30 -12.80
C VAL A 79 15.65 12.50 -12.79
N VAL A 80 16.10 13.58 -12.17
CA VAL A 80 17.53 13.94 -12.07
C VAL A 80 18.05 13.79 -10.64
N GLU A 81 17.18 13.85 -9.65
CA GLU A 81 17.58 13.74 -8.24
C GLU A 81 16.48 13.07 -7.44
N ILE A 82 16.85 12.29 -6.43
CA ILE A 82 15.91 11.70 -5.50
C ILE A 82 16.50 11.65 -4.09
N CYS A 83 15.71 12.01 -3.09
CA CYS A 83 16.11 11.98 -1.69
C CYS A 83 14.96 11.52 -0.79
N ALA A 84 15.17 10.41 -0.08
CA ALA A 84 14.24 9.89 0.93
C ALA A 84 14.80 10.02 2.37
N GLU A 85 15.96 10.65 2.53
CA GLU A 85 16.55 10.91 3.84
C GLU A 85 16.03 12.27 4.36
N PRO A 86 15.43 12.35 5.54
CA PRO A 86 14.96 13.60 6.11
C PRO A 86 16.08 14.60 6.35
N GLY A 87 15.83 15.87 6.08
CA GLY A 87 16.81 16.92 6.28
C GLY A 87 16.64 18.12 5.35
N GLU A 88 17.57 19.06 5.47
CA GLU A 88 17.69 20.21 4.60
C GLU A 88 18.84 20.02 3.63
N TYR A 89 18.59 20.27 2.36
CA TYR A 89 19.54 20.08 1.27
C TYR A 89 19.72 21.34 0.47
N ILE A 90 20.94 21.64 0.07
CA ILE A 90 21.23 22.76 -0.82
C ILE A 90 21.32 22.22 -2.24
N TYR A 91 20.51 22.82 -3.15
CA TYR A 91 20.53 22.48 -4.55
C TYR A 91 21.81 23.03 -5.22
N ASP A 92 22.63 22.14 -5.77
CA ASP A 92 23.80 22.49 -6.55
C ASP A 92 23.78 21.85 -7.94
N SER A 93 23.56 22.67 -8.95
CA SER A 93 23.49 22.24 -10.35
C SER A 93 24.84 21.78 -10.93
N SER A 94 25.94 21.96 -10.20
CA SER A 94 27.31 21.61 -10.67
C SER A 94 27.77 20.21 -10.29
N THR A 95 27.03 19.51 -9.42
CA THR A 95 27.38 18.16 -8.94
C THR A 95 26.65 17.06 -9.74
N GLU A 96 27.22 15.86 -9.75
CA GLU A 96 26.59 14.71 -10.40
C GLU A 96 25.27 14.30 -9.71
N PRO A 97 24.33 13.69 -10.45
CA PRO A 97 23.09 13.19 -9.87
C PRO A 97 23.34 12.24 -8.71
N THR A 98 22.64 12.43 -7.60
CA THR A 98 22.85 11.66 -6.38
C THR A 98 21.54 11.08 -5.87
N VAL A 99 21.58 9.87 -5.34
CA VAL A 99 20.46 9.22 -4.68
C VAL A 99 20.74 9.15 -3.18
N PHE A 100 19.94 9.83 -2.40
CA PHE A 100 19.97 9.77 -0.94
C PHE A 100 18.73 9.01 -0.43
N GLY A 101 18.94 8.02 0.43
CA GLY A 101 17.79 7.34 0.99
C GLY A 101 18.11 6.08 1.75
N GLY A 102 18.43 6.16 3.01
CA GLY A 102 18.50 5.07 3.98
C GLY A 102 18.31 3.64 3.43
N ASP A 103 17.36 2.91 3.94
CA ASP A 103 17.06 1.52 3.50
C ASP A 103 16.53 1.41 2.07
N LEU A 104 15.90 2.46 1.54
CA LEU A 104 15.39 2.50 0.15
C LEU A 104 16.49 2.81 -0.88
N ALA A 105 17.68 3.25 -0.45
CA ALA A 105 18.72 3.75 -1.35
C ALA A 105 19.26 2.71 -2.34
N SER A 106 19.32 1.43 -1.96
CA SER A 106 19.86 0.36 -2.82
C SER A 106 19.00 0.13 -4.05
N ASP A 107 17.69 0.00 -3.85
CA ASP A 107 16.73 -0.30 -4.90
C ASP A 107 16.50 0.92 -5.81
N LEU A 108 16.42 2.11 -5.21
CA LEU A 108 16.32 3.37 -5.94
C LEU A 108 17.56 3.63 -6.79
N LYS A 109 18.79 3.36 -6.29
CA LYS A 109 20.04 3.49 -7.05
C LYS A 109 20.08 2.59 -8.28
N ALA A 110 19.57 1.36 -8.17
CA ALA A 110 19.56 0.42 -9.29
C ALA A 110 18.63 0.92 -10.42
N VAL A 111 17.42 1.36 -10.05
CA VAL A 111 16.45 1.89 -11.02
C VAL A 111 16.95 3.20 -11.64
N PHE A 112 17.45 4.12 -10.83
CA PHE A 112 17.97 5.43 -11.26
C PHE A 112 19.14 5.28 -12.23
N ARG A 113 20.11 4.40 -11.94
CA ARG A 113 21.27 4.14 -12.82
C ARG A 113 20.85 3.58 -14.18
N ASN A 114 19.81 2.77 -14.23
CA ASN A 114 19.29 2.22 -15.46
C ASN A 114 18.55 3.26 -16.32
N MET A 115 17.93 4.27 -15.70
CA MET A 115 17.28 5.38 -16.39
C MET A 115 18.28 6.40 -16.95
N GLY A 116 19.37 6.70 -16.21
CA GLY A 116 20.37 7.71 -16.57
C GLY A 116 21.16 7.41 -17.84
N LYS A 117 21.19 6.16 -18.30
CA LYS A 117 21.97 5.74 -19.48
C LYS A 117 21.33 6.06 -20.83
N ARG A 118 20.11 6.60 -20.89
CA ARG A 118 19.34 6.63 -22.13
C ARG A 118 19.43 7.90 -22.96
N PHE A 119 19.76 9.09 -22.42
CA PHE A 119 19.79 10.32 -23.22
C PHE A 119 20.73 11.39 -22.68
N THR A 120 21.66 11.84 -23.53
CA THR A 120 22.36 13.11 -23.43
C THR A 120 21.93 13.99 -24.60
N PHE A 121 21.16 15.04 -24.32
CA PHE A 121 20.93 16.14 -25.28
C PHE A 121 21.44 17.44 -24.69
N GLY A 122 22.24 18.19 -25.47
CA GLY A 122 22.80 19.46 -25.08
C GLY A 122 21.89 20.63 -25.45
N GLY A 123 22.01 21.70 -24.68
CA GLY A 123 21.43 23.01 -24.96
C GLY A 123 21.18 23.81 -23.68
N ASP A 124 21.74 25.01 -23.61
CA ASP A 124 21.56 26.00 -22.51
C ASP A 124 20.22 26.78 -22.63
N ALA A 125 19.10 26.08 -22.73
CA ALA A 125 17.79 26.71 -22.57
C ALA A 125 17.36 26.66 -21.10
N PRO A 126 16.55 27.61 -20.61
CA PRO A 126 15.98 27.53 -19.27
C PRO A 126 15.25 26.18 -19.12
N LYS A 127 15.73 25.36 -18.18
CA LYS A 127 15.28 24.00 -18.03
C LYS A 127 14.05 23.99 -17.12
N ASP A 128 12.96 23.39 -17.57
CA ASP A 128 11.78 23.13 -16.74
C ASP A 128 12.18 22.14 -15.62
N GLN A 129 12.20 22.60 -14.37
CA GLN A 129 12.59 21.85 -13.19
C GLN A 129 11.43 21.84 -12.20
N ARG A 130 11.02 20.66 -11.78
CA ARG A 130 9.91 20.47 -10.83
C ARG A 130 10.36 19.61 -9.66
N VAL A 131 9.89 19.98 -8.46
CA VAL A 131 10.10 19.17 -7.26
C VAL A 131 8.80 18.48 -6.92
N TYR A 132 8.84 17.18 -6.74
CA TYR A 132 7.73 16.36 -6.29
C TYR A 132 8.09 15.66 -4.98
N TYR A 133 7.09 15.48 -4.13
CA TYR A 133 7.20 14.76 -2.87
C TYR A 133 6.24 13.58 -2.86
N PHE A 134 6.73 12.40 -2.54
CA PHE A 134 5.97 11.16 -2.48
C PHE A 134 5.78 10.72 -1.03
N ASN A 135 4.58 10.27 -0.72
CA ASN A 135 4.26 9.71 0.58
C ASN A 135 4.82 8.28 0.69
N THR A 136 5.84 8.08 1.52
CA THR A 136 6.46 6.77 1.76
C THR A 136 5.92 6.08 3.00
N LYS A 137 4.98 6.73 3.70
CA LYS A 137 4.29 6.15 4.86
C LYS A 137 3.36 5.01 4.44
N GLU A 138 2.98 4.21 5.38
CA GLU A 138 1.94 3.19 5.20
C GLU A 138 0.57 3.85 5.01
N ILE A 139 -0.08 3.54 3.89
CA ILE A 139 -1.43 3.99 3.55
C ILE A 139 -2.43 2.97 4.08
N MET A 140 -3.02 3.28 5.22
CA MET A 140 -3.93 2.40 5.97
C MET A 140 -5.40 2.64 5.64
N GLY A 141 -6.26 1.69 6.09
CA GLY A 141 -7.71 1.83 6.03
C GLY A 141 -8.31 1.60 4.65
N ASN A 142 -7.63 0.84 3.78
CA ASN A 142 -8.17 0.45 2.48
C ASN A 142 -9.11 -0.73 2.65
N LYS A 143 -10.41 -0.51 2.51
CA LYS A 143 -11.43 -1.54 2.69
C LYS A 143 -11.63 -2.36 1.42
N TYR A 144 -11.67 -3.68 1.60
CA TYR A 144 -12.05 -4.60 0.54
C TYR A 144 -13.22 -5.49 0.96
N GLY A 145 -13.91 -6.06 0.01
CA GLY A 145 -14.93 -7.08 0.20
C GLY A 145 -15.14 -7.79 -1.12
N THR A 146 -15.39 -9.08 -1.07
CA THR A 146 -15.63 -9.91 -2.24
C THR A 146 -17.10 -9.79 -2.68
N PRO A 147 -17.42 -9.11 -3.78
CA PRO A 147 -18.79 -8.99 -4.27
C PRO A 147 -19.34 -10.33 -4.74
N GLN A 148 -18.47 -11.16 -5.31
CA GLN A 148 -18.73 -12.54 -5.67
C GLN A 148 -18.00 -13.47 -4.71
N SER A 149 -18.56 -14.67 -4.51
CA SER A 149 -17.91 -15.69 -3.69
C SER A 149 -16.63 -16.20 -4.37
N ILE A 150 -15.65 -16.51 -3.52
CA ILE A 150 -14.38 -17.13 -3.92
C ILE A 150 -14.45 -18.62 -3.56
N GLN A 151 -14.07 -19.49 -4.48
CA GLN A 151 -13.97 -20.92 -4.19
C GLN A 151 -12.78 -21.20 -3.29
N PHE A 152 -13.01 -21.92 -2.21
CA PHE A 152 -12.01 -22.32 -1.23
C PHE A 152 -12.12 -23.82 -0.95
N GLU A 153 -11.04 -24.56 -1.19
CA GLU A 153 -10.97 -25.96 -0.84
C GLU A 153 -10.76 -26.13 0.68
N SER A 154 -11.71 -26.73 1.36
CA SER A 154 -11.67 -26.89 2.82
C SER A 154 -11.80 -28.35 3.22
N MET A 155 -10.93 -28.79 4.15
CA MET A 155 -11.07 -30.11 4.79
C MET A 155 -12.18 -30.08 5.82
N ILE A 156 -13.20 -30.91 5.63
CA ILE A 156 -14.33 -31.06 6.54
C ILE A 156 -14.41 -32.54 6.98
N GLY A 157 -13.90 -32.83 8.16
CA GLY A 157 -13.66 -34.21 8.55
C GLY A 157 -12.65 -34.89 7.62
N PRO A 158 -12.96 -36.05 7.03
CA PRO A 158 -12.10 -36.73 6.07
C PRO A 158 -12.31 -36.29 4.62
N TYR A 159 -13.23 -35.34 4.36
CA TYR A 159 -13.62 -34.93 3.01
C TYR A 159 -13.04 -33.58 2.65
N MET A 160 -12.54 -33.45 1.41
CA MET A 160 -12.20 -32.19 0.76
C MET A 160 -13.44 -31.64 0.08
N LEU A 161 -13.87 -30.43 0.41
CA LEU A 161 -15.03 -29.76 -0.16
C LEU A 161 -14.65 -28.41 -0.73
N ASN A 162 -15.18 -28.09 -1.89
CA ASN A 162 -15.19 -26.74 -2.42
C ASN A 162 -16.29 -25.95 -1.74
N VAL A 163 -15.91 -24.88 -1.07
CA VAL A 163 -16.79 -23.98 -0.32
C VAL A 163 -16.72 -22.61 -0.95
N ASN A 164 -17.85 -22.03 -1.31
CA ASN A 164 -17.93 -20.66 -1.80
C ASN A 164 -17.95 -19.70 -0.62
N ILE A 165 -16.89 -18.92 -0.47
CA ILE A 165 -16.73 -18.00 0.66
C ILE A 165 -16.81 -16.55 0.22
N ARG A 166 -17.35 -15.71 1.08
CA ARG A 166 -17.25 -14.26 1.00
C ARG A 166 -16.46 -13.74 2.19
N CYS A 167 -15.60 -12.78 1.93
CA CYS A 167 -14.83 -12.14 2.98
C CYS A 167 -14.76 -10.64 2.77
N PHE A 168 -14.51 -9.93 3.87
CA PHE A 168 -14.18 -8.52 3.85
C PHE A 168 -13.14 -8.20 4.93
N GLY A 169 -12.46 -7.09 4.75
CA GLY A 169 -11.44 -6.64 5.66
C GLY A 169 -10.77 -5.35 5.19
N GLU A 170 -9.58 -5.14 5.68
CA GLU A 170 -8.77 -3.96 5.34
C GLU A 170 -7.36 -4.40 4.96
N TYR A 171 -6.73 -3.63 4.08
CA TYR A 171 -5.33 -3.79 3.73
C TYR A 171 -4.62 -2.45 3.77
N SER A 172 -3.31 -2.50 3.84
CA SER A 172 -2.47 -1.32 3.69
C SER A 172 -1.39 -1.56 2.64
N TYR A 173 -0.96 -0.48 2.04
CA TYR A 173 0.14 -0.48 1.08
C TYR A 173 1.04 0.73 1.31
N ARG A 174 2.21 0.74 0.68
CA ARG A 174 3.08 1.92 0.62
C ARG A 174 3.72 2.06 -0.75
N ILE A 175 4.17 3.26 -1.05
CA ILE A 175 5.03 3.52 -2.20
C ILE A 175 6.45 3.15 -1.81
N ALA A 176 6.89 1.97 -2.25
CA ALA A 176 8.23 1.45 -1.99
C ALA A 176 9.26 2.00 -2.99
N ASN A 177 8.84 2.29 -4.22
CA ASN A 177 9.69 2.87 -5.25
C ASN A 177 9.03 4.08 -5.91
N PRO A 178 9.29 5.31 -5.40
CA PRO A 178 8.73 6.54 -5.95
C PRO A 178 9.08 6.81 -7.43
N ILE A 179 10.22 6.31 -7.93
CA ILE A 179 10.60 6.49 -9.33
C ILE A 179 9.64 5.73 -10.24
N LEU A 180 9.38 4.46 -9.93
CA LEU A 180 8.45 3.64 -10.69
C LEU A 180 7.03 4.20 -10.59
N PHE A 181 6.63 4.64 -9.39
CA PHE A 181 5.34 5.26 -9.18
C PHE A 181 5.18 6.54 -10.01
N TYR A 182 6.17 7.42 -10.01
CA TYR A 182 6.17 8.62 -10.84
C TYR A 182 6.07 8.27 -12.32
N THR A 183 6.96 7.39 -12.79
CA THR A 183 7.08 7.12 -14.23
C THR A 183 5.86 6.41 -14.81
N ASN A 184 5.27 5.49 -14.06
CA ASN A 184 4.25 4.58 -14.58
C ASN A 184 2.83 4.87 -14.07
N VAL A 185 2.67 5.72 -13.05
CA VAL A 185 1.36 6.00 -12.44
C VAL A 185 0.97 7.47 -12.55
N CYS A 186 1.66 8.35 -11.83
CA CYS A 186 1.19 9.74 -11.69
C CYS A 186 1.83 10.71 -12.68
N SER A 187 3.06 10.46 -13.15
CA SER A 187 3.77 11.37 -14.08
C SER A 187 3.69 12.85 -13.66
N ASN A 188 3.52 13.76 -14.61
CA ASN A 188 3.42 15.21 -14.37
C ASN A 188 2.00 15.60 -13.93
N PHE A 189 1.73 15.59 -12.64
CA PHE A 189 0.49 16.14 -12.08
C PHE A 189 0.67 17.60 -11.65
N ASP A 190 -0.41 18.35 -11.55
CA ASP A 190 -0.35 19.81 -11.35
C ASP A 190 -0.01 20.20 -9.91
N THR A 191 -0.74 19.69 -8.92
CA THR A 191 -0.56 20.06 -7.50
C THR A 191 -0.42 18.86 -6.60
N VAL A 192 -1.39 17.95 -6.60
CA VAL A 192 -1.42 16.73 -5.79
C VAL A 192 -1.89 15.54 -6.64
N TYR A 193 -1.46 14.35 -6.26
CA TYR A 193 -1.96 13.09 -6.76
C TYR A 193 -2.62 12.35 -5.60
N GLU A 194 -3.92 12.21 -5.68
CA GLU A 194 -4.71 11.64 -4.60
C GLU A 194 -4.80 10.12 -4.70
N ARG A 195 -4.98 9.49 -3.56
CA ARG A 195 -5.24 8.06 -3.43
C ARG A 195 -6.46 7.61 -4.24
N SER A 196 -7.50 8.43 -4.28
CA SER A 196 -8.74 8.18 -5.02
C SER A 196 -8.52 7.88 -6.50
N GLU A 197 -7.44 8.39 -7.10
CA GLU A 197 -7.11 8.19 -8.52
C GLU A 197 -6.66 6.76 -8.85
N ILE A 198 -6.15 6.01 -7.87
CA ILE A 198 -5.64 4.65 -8.09
C ILE A 198 -6.38 3.57 -7.27
N ASP A 199 -7.13 3.94 -6.24
CA ASP A 199 -7.75 3.01 -5.29
C ASP A 199 -8.64 1.95 -5.97
N SER A 200 -9.42 2.33 -6.97
CA SER A 200 -10.30 1.40 -7.68
C SER A 200 -9.52 0.31 -8.40
N GLN A 201 -8.39 0.67 -9.02
CA GLN A 201 -7.51 -0.25 -9.73
C GLN A 201 -6.81 -1.20 -8.74
N LEU A 202 -6.22 -0.66 -7.68
CA LEU A 202 -5.55 -1.47 -6.66
C LEU A 202 -6.52 -2.46 -6.02
N LYS A 203 -7.74 -2.03 -5.70
CA LYS A 203 -8.77 -2.89 -5.14
C LYS A 203 -9.17 -4.03 -6.10
N SER A 204 -9.35 -3.72 -7.38
CA SER A 204 -9.68 -4.73 -8.40
C SER A 204 -8.60 -5.79 -8.54
N GLU A 205 -7.34 -5.37 -8.59
CA GLU A 205 -6.19 -6.27 -8.70
C GLU A 205 -6.00 -7.11 -7.42
N LEU A 206 -6.19 -6.50 -6.24
CA LEU A 206 -6.18 -7.22 -4.97
C LEU A 206 -7.23 -8.34 -4.95
N LEU A 207 -8.46 -8.04 -5.38
CA LEU A 207 -9.54 -9.04 -5.42
C LEU A 207 -9.22 -10.17 -6.41
N THR A 208 -8.57 -9.87 -7.51
CA THR A 208 -8.11 -10.88 -8.47
C THR A 208 -7.02 -11.77 -7.87
N ALA A 209 -6.08 -11.19 -7.14
CA ALA A 209 -4.98 -11.89 -6.49
C ALA A 209 -5.45 -12.76 -5.29
N LEU A 210 -6.61 -12.45 -4.70
CA LEU A 210 -7.16 -13.24 -3.58
C LEU A 210 -7.47 -14.69 -3.95
N GLN A 211 -7.95 -14.95 -5.18
CA GLN A 211 -8.30 -16.31 -5.59
C GLN A 211 -7.08 -17.25 -5.57
N PRO A 212 -5.96 -16.97 -6.26
CA PRO A 212 -4.77 -17.82 -6.20
C PRO A 212 -4.13 -17.84 -4.80
N ALA A 213 -4.13 -16.72 -4.06
CA ALA A 213 -3.61 -16.67 -2.70
C ALA A 213 -4.40 -17.61 -1.77
N PHE A 214 -5.71 -17.59 -1.82
CA PHE A 214 -6.55 -18.52 -1.05
C PHE A 214 -6.38 -19.96 -1.48
N GLY A 215 -6.17 -20.24 -2.76
CA GLY A 215 -5.86 -21.58 -3.25
C GLY A 215 -4.58 -22.15 -2.62
N ARG A 216 -3.52 -21.33 -2.54
CA ARG A 216 -2.27 -21.76 -1.88
C ARG A 216 -2.43 -21.94 -0.37
N ILE A 217 -3.23 -21.12 0.29
CA ILE A 217 -3.55 -21.28 1.71
C ILE A 217 -4.38 -22.56 1.95
N ALA A 218 -5.35 -22.84 1.09
CA ALA A 218 -6.14 -24.05 1.13
C ALA A 218 -5.28 -25.32 0.98
N ALA A 219 -4.30 -25.30 0.07
CA ALA A 219 -3.36 -26.39 -0.15
C ALA A 219 -2.51 -26.73 1.10
N LYS A 220 -2.34 -25.77 2.02
CA LYS A 220 -1.71 -26.00 3.34
C LYS A 220 -2.64 -26.71 4.35
N GLY A 221 -3.86 -27.08 3.94
CA GLY A 221 -4.84 -27.74 4.81
C GLY A 221 -5.56 -26.80 5.78
N ILE A 222 -5.47 -25.51 5.59
CA ILE A 222 -6.10 -24.50 6.45
C ILE A 222 -7.58 -24.40 6.07
N ARG A 223 -8.46 -24.43 7.09
CA ARG A 223 -9.91 -24.30 6.88
C ARG A 223 -10.29 -22.86 6.63
N TYR A 224 -11.35 -22.61 5.84
CA TYR A 224 -11.83 -21.26 5.57
C TYR A 224 -12.16 -20.46 6.85
N THR A 225 -12.67 -21.13 7.90
CA THR A 225 -12.96 -20.49 9.19
C THR A 225 -11.71 -20.02 9.95
N GLN A 226 -10.54 -20.52 9.57
CA GLN A 226 -9.25 -20.17 10.20
C GLN A 226 -8.52 -19.04 9.47
N LEU A 227 -8.99 -18.60 8.30
CA LEU A 227 -8.35 -17.55 7.50
C LEU A 227 -8.06 -16.27 8.29
N ILE A 228 -8.92 -15.94 9.25
CA ILE A 228 -8.74 -14.77 10.14
C ILE A 228 -7.43 -14.86 10.93
N ASN A 229 -6.95 -16.07 11.24
CA ASN A 229 -5.72 -16.30 12.00
C ASN A 229 -4.46 -16.35 11.13
N TYR A 230 -4.61 -16.48 9.80
CA TYR A 230 -3.52 -16.65 8.83
C TYR A 230 -3.29 -15.42 7.95
N THR A 231 -3.60 -14.24 8.47
CA THR A 231 -3.51 -12.98 7.71
C THR A 231 -2.10 -12.68 7.23
N LYS A 232 -1.06 -13.07 7.99
CA LYS A 232 0.34 -12.90 7.58
C LYS A 232 0.70 -13.80 6.39
N ASP A 233 0.23 -15.04 6.40
CA ASP A 233 0.44 -15.98 5.29
C ASP A 233 -0.29 -15.51 4.05
N ILE A 234 -1.53 -15.07 4.19
CA ILE A 234 -2.32 -14.49 3.08
C ILE A 234 -1.62 -13.25 2.52
N ARG A 235 -1.12 -12.36 3.38
CA ARG A 235 -0.37 -11.17 2.96
C ARG A 235 0.88 -11.55 2.16
N ASN A 236 1.62 -12.59 2.57
CA ASN A 236 2.80 -13.07 1.85
C ASN A 236 2.44 -13.60 0.45
N GLU A 237 1.39 -14.43 0.36
CA GLU A 237 0.89 -14.95 -0.92
C GLU A 237 0.40 -13.82 -1.84
N LEU A 238 -0.30 -12.82 -1.29
CA LEU A 238 -0.72 -11.63 -2.04
C LEU A 238 0.47 -10.79 -2.50
N SER A 239 1.50 -10.63 -1.65
CA SER A 239 2.71 -9.90 -2.02
C SER A 239 3.42 -10.55 -3.21
N GLU A 240 3.44 -11.88 -3.27
CA GLU A 240 4.00 -12.62 -4.40
C GLU A 240 3.16 -12.43 -5.67
N GLU A 241 1.84 -12.60 -5.59
CA GLU A 241 0.92 -12.42 -6.73
C GLU A 241 0.95 -11.01 -7.30
N LEU A 242 1.03 -10.00 -6.44
CA LEU A 242 1.02 -8.59 -6.83
C LEU A 242 2.40 -8.05 -7.17
N SER A 243 3.47 -8.84 -7.00
CA SER A 243 4.86 -8.40 -7.16
C SER A 243 5.16 -7.81 -8.55
N GLU A 244 4.60 -8.39 -9.60
CA GLU A 244 4.82 -7.90 -10.98
C GLU A 244 4.08 -6.58 -11.23
N ASP A 245 2.81 -6.52 -10.90
CA ASP A 245 1.97 -5.37 -11.26
C ASP A 245 2.12 -4.21 -10.26
N TRP A 246 2.18 -4.49 -8.98
CA TRP A 246 2.36 -3.46 -7.96
C TRP A 246 3.84 -3.13 -7.75
N GLY A 247 4.68 -4.15 -7.51
CA GLY A 247 6.09 -3.96 -7.17
C GLY A 247 6.91 -3.46 -8.36
N LYS A 248 7.04 -4.29 -9.38
CA LYS A 248 7.96 -4.02 -10.50
C LYS A 248 7.45 -2.95 -11.46
N LYS A 249 6.14 -2.86 -11.68
CA LYS A 249 5.59 -1.85 -12.59
C LYS A 249 5.32 -0.53 -11.90
N ARG A 250 4.73 -0.52 -10.69
CA ARG A 250 4.26 0.72 -10.04
C ARG A 250 5.05 1.13 -8.81
N GLY A 251 5.93 0.28 -8.30
CA GLY A 251 6.70 0.58 -7.10
C GLY A 251 5.86 0.63 -5.83
N ILE A 252 4.76 -0.13 -5.77
CA ILE A 252 3.85 -0.25 -4.63
C ILE A 252 4.04 -1.63 -4.00
N GLU A 253 3.97 -1.71 -2.69
CA GLU A 253 3.97 -2.98 -1.97
C GLU A 253 2.82 -3.07 -0.96
N ILE A 254 2.28 -4.27 -0.79
CA ILE A 254 1.31 -4.54 0.27
C ILE A 254 2.05 -4.71 1.60
N VAL A 255 1.64 -3.93 2.61
CA VAL A 255 2.28 -3.95 3.94
C VAL A 255 1.52 -4.85 4.90
N SER A 256 0.20 -4.70 4.95
CA SER A 256 -0.65 -5.53 5.80
C SER A 256 -1.91 -5.99 5.07
N PHE A 257 -2.46 -7.10 5.52
CA PHE A 257 -3.73 -7.62 5.05
C PHE A 257 -4.49 -8.21 6.23
N GLY A 258 -5.70 -7.73 6.45
CA GLY A 258 -6.58 -8.17 7.52
C GLY A 258 -7.88 -8.76 6.96
N VAL A 259 -8.36 -9.82 7.59
CA VAL A 259 -9.66 -10.44 7.30
C VAL A 259 -10.55 -10.22 8.51
N SER A 260 -11.57 -9.38 8.36
CA SER A 260 -12.50 -9.07 9.45
C SER A 260 -13.60 -10.11 9.57
N SER A 261 -14.03 -10.70 8.46
CA SER A 261 -15.05 -11.74 8.46
C SER A 261 -14.91 -12.63 7.23
N VAL A 262 -15.18 -13.92 7.43
CA VAL A 262 -15.31 -14.93 6.38
C VAL A 262 -16.61 -15.67 6.61
N LYS A 263 -17.42 -15.83 5.57
CA LYS A 263 -18.66 -16.61 5.61
C LYS A 263 -18.73 -17.49 4.36
N ALA A 264 -19.17 -18.72 4.54
CA ALA A 264 -19.57 -19.56 3.42
C ALA A 264 -20.98 -19.16 2.94
N GLU A 265 -21.33 -19.52 1.72
CA GLU A 265 -22.70 -19.38 1.25
C GLU A 265 -23.65 -20.35 2.00
N GLU A 266 -24.90 -19.96 2.16
CA GLU A 266 -25.87 -20.70 2.97
C GLU A 266 -26.04 -22.18 2.54
N GLU A 267 -25.93 -22.43 1.24
CA GLU A 267 -25.99 -23.79 0.70
C GLU A 267 -24.79 -24.63 1.14
N ASP A 268 -23.59 -24.05 1.08
CA ASP A 268 -22.36 -24.73 1.52
C ASP A 268 -22.34 -24.90 3.04
N GLU A 269 -22.85 -23.94 3.81
CA GLU A 269 -23.00 -24.08 5.27
C GLU A 269 -23.94 -25.24 5.63
N ARG A 270 -25.04 -25.41 4.90
CA ARG A 270 -25.95 -26.55 5.09
C ARG A 270 -25.26 -27.88 4.78
N ARG A 271 -24.56 -27.97 3.64
CA ARG A 271 -23.81 -29.19 3.25
C ARG A 271 -22.76 -29.55 4.28
N ILE A 272 -22.01 -28.54 4.77
CA ILE A 272 -21.01 -28.76 5.82
C ILE A 272 -21.65 -29.32 7.08
N LYS A 273 -22.79 -28.75 7.50
CA LYS A 273 -23.53 -29.21 8.68
C LYS A 273 -24.07 -30.63 8.51
N GLU A 274 -24.61 -30.96 7.36
CA GLU A 274 -25.10 -32.34 7.04
C GLU A 274 -23.96 -33.36 7.11
N ILE A 275 -22.77 -33.01 6.58
CA ILE A 275 -21.59 -33.88 6.66
C ILE A 275 -21.11 -34.06 8.10
N GLN A 276 -21.09 -32.98 8.87
CA GLN A 276 -20.73 -33.04 10.29
C GLN A 276 -21.71 -33.88 11.09
N ASP A 277 -23.01 -33.73 10.85
CA ASP A 277 -24.06 -34.50 11.49
C ASP A 277 -23.97 -35.99 11.10
N SER A 278 -23.70 -36.27 9.84
CA SER A 278 -23.48 -37.65 9.35
C SER A 278 -22.22 -38.31 9.97
N ALA A 279 -21.14 -37.55 10.10
CA ALA A 279 -19.91 -38.01 10.76
C ALA A 279 -20.14 -38.29 12.25
N ILE A 280 -20.93 -37.50 12.94
CA ILE A 280 -21.34 -37.72 14.33
C ILE A 280 -22.19 -38.98 14.44
N MET A 281 -23.12 -39.19 13.50
CA MET A 281 -23.97 -40.40 13.48
C MET A 281 -23.26 -41.67 13.11
N SER A 282 -22.12 -41.60 12.42
CA SER A 282 -21.27 -42.77 12.12
C SER A 282 -20.44 -43.23 13.30
N ASN A 283 -20.25 -42.40 14.33
CA ASN A 283 -19.55 -42.78 15.56
C ASN A 283 -20.55 -43.42 16.54
N PRO A 284 -20.34 -44.72 16.94
CA PRO A 284 -21.30 -45.46 17.80
C PRO A 284 -21.57 -44.78 19.15
N ASP A 285 -20.54 -44.20 19.78
CA ASP A 285 -20.67 -43.58 21.10
C ASP A 285 -21.43 -42.25 21.04
N MET A 286 -21.16 -41.44 20.01
CA MET A 286 -21.88 -40.17 19.80
C MET A 286 -23.32 -40.39 19.35
N ARG A 287 -23.59 -41.47 18.57
CA ARG A 287 -24.94 -41.85 18.17
C ARG A 287 -25.78 -42.25 19.37
N ALA A 288 -25.21 -43.08 20.30
CA ALA A 288 -25.89 -43.45 21.53
C ALA A 288 -26.26 -42.23 22.40
N GLY A 289 -25.36 -41.28 22.56
CA GLY A 289 -25.59 -40.05 23.30
C GLY A 289 -26.72 -39.22 22.68
N ARG A 290 -26.73 -39.02 21.35
CA ARG A 290 -27.80 -38.26 20.66
C ARG A 290 -29.16 -38.95 20.73
N LEU A 291 -29.20 -40.29 20.62
CA LEU A 291 -30.44 -41.04 20.80
C LEU A 291 -30.98 -40.88 22.22
N ALA A 292 -30.13 -40.97 23.23
CA ALA A 292 -30.53 -40.74 24.62
C ALA A 292 -31.08 -39.34 24.85
N THR A 293 -30.45 -38.27 24.28
CA THR A 293 -30.93 -36.89 24.37
C THR A 293 -32.26 -36.74 23.65
N ALA A 294 -32.39 -37.24 22.43
CA ALA A 294 -33.62 -37.15 21.66
C ALA A 294 -34.78 -37.86 22.35
N THR A 295 -34.53 -39.02 23.00
CA THR A 295 -35.51 -39.76 23.78
C THR A 295 -35.91 -38.96 25.02
N ALA A 296 -34.98 -38.32 25.72
CA ALA A 296 -35.27 -37.49 26.87
C ALA A 296 -36.09 -36.27 26.50
N ASP A 297 -35.77 -35.59 25.38
CA ASP A 297 -36.54 -34.45 24.88
C ASP A 297 -37.95 -34.83 24.41
N ALA A 298 -38.12 -35.99 23.76
CA ALA A 298 -39.39 -36.53 23.41
C ALA A 298 -40.26 -36.85 24.67
N MET A 299 -39.65 -37.43 25.69
CA MET A 299 -40.33 -37.67 26.97
C MET A 299 -40.74 -36.35 27.67
N ARG A 300 -39.87 -35.35 27.63
CA ARG A 300 -40.13 -34.03 28.21
C ARG A 300 -41.31 -33.35 27.49
N THR A 301 -41.28 -33.34 26.16
CA THR A 301 -42.37 -32.78 25.33
C THR A 301 -43.68 -33.52 25.54
N ALA A 302 -43.65 -34.86 25.75
CA ALA A 302 -44.84 -35.67 26.08
C ALA A 302 -45.36 -35.36 27.47
N ALA A 303 -44.49 -35.11 28.46
CA ALA A 303 -44.86 -34.74 29.81
C ALA A 303 -45.52 -33.35 29.87
N ASP A 304 -44.91 -32.37 29.15
CA ASP A 304 -45.48 -31.01 29.04
C ASP A 304 -46.88 -30.98 28.38
N ARG A 305 -47.13 -31.82 27.37
CA ARG A 305 -48.44 -31.98 26.78
C ARG A 305 -49.47 -32.59 27.71
N LYS A 306 -49.04 -33.45 28.67
CA LYS A 306 -49.92 -34.03 29.67
C LYS A 306 -50.32 -33.10 30.82
N SER A 307 -49.56 -32.03 31.03
CA SER A 307 -49.80 -31.02 32.10
C SER A 307 -50.76 -29.89 31.66
N VAL A 308 -51.23 -29.89 30.38
CA VAL A 308 -52.09 -28.84 29.79
C VAL A 308 -53.55 -29.35 29.58
N VAL A 309 -53.91 -30.51 30.11
CA VAL A 309 -55.28 -31.02 30.07
C VAL A 309 -55.91 -31.02 31.44
#